data_5da1fc0beec879443dcb453494b76701
#
_entry.id   5da1fc0beec879443dcb453494b76701
#
_cell.length_a   1.000
_cell.length_b   1.000
_cell.length_c   1.000
_cell.angle_alpha   90.00
_cell.angle_beta   90.00
_cell.angle_gamma   90.00
#
_symmetry.space_group_name_H-M   'P 1'
#
loop_
_entity.id
_entity.type
_entity.pdbx_description
1 polymer ?
#
loop_
_entity_poly.entity_id
_entity_poly.type
_entity_poly.pdbx_seq_one_letter_code
_entity_poly.pdbx_strand_id
1 'polypeptide(L)'
;NKMTADAMRQVATKLVSLIPDAVNPKELTERDKKDFFLADPDNLSKIQGQLSNKDKIDLKTGEKLDEGKLYAKYISKVTASDIDFDQNTLIAATLYKKMNATSNFATTIIASGNFTATQQAEIAENERAYKGISVGTTWEREYHDPTFASVVGTVTSEQIGIPAEDLSAYLKKGYSRNDRVGTSYLEKGYEEALHGTSGVKQI
;
A
#
# COMPACT_ATOMS: atom_id res chain seq x y z
N ASN A 1 -2.79 13.52 11.57
CA ASN A 1 -2.90 14.22 10.28
C ASN A 1 -2.54 13.24 9.17
N LYS A 2 -3.45 13.06 8.21
CA LYS A 2 -3.18 12.28 6.99
C LYS A 2 -1.99 12.92 6.24
N MET A 3 -1.08 12.09 5.72
CA MET A 3 -0.03 12.57 4.83
C MET A 3 -0.65 13.16 3.55
N THR A 4 -0.06 14.24 3.04
CA THR A 4 -0.44 14.78 1.74
C THR A 4 0.02 13.85 0.61
N ALA A 5 -0.59 13.96 -0.56
CA ALA A 5 -0.19 13.18 -1.75
C ALA A 5 1.29 13.39 -2.09
N ASP A 6 1.76 14.64 -2.06
CA ASP A 6 3.16 14.96 -2.30
C ASP A 6 4.10 14.36 -1.25
N ALA A 7 3.76 14.44 0.04
CA ALA A 7 4.57 13.81 1.10
C ALA A 7 4.68 12.29 0.90
N MET A 8 3.58 11.61 0.55
CA MET A 8 3.60 10.19 0.22
C MET A 8 4.47 9.91 -1.02
N ARG A 9 4.38 10.74 -2.06
CA ARG A 9 5.21 10.65 -3.26
C ARG A 9 6.70 10.79 -2.94
N GLN A 10 7.06 11.78 -2.14
CA GLN A 10 8.45 12.00 -1.72
C GLN A 10 9.02 10.83 -0.91
N VAL A 11 8.25 10.30 0.04
CA VAL A 11 8.65 9.11 0.81
C VAL A 11 8.79 7.90 -0.10
N ALA A 12 7.83 7.65 -1.00
CA ALA A 12 7.89 6.56 -1.96
C ALA A 12 9.15 6.63 -2.84
N THR A 13 9.48 7.82 -3.34
CA THR A 13 10.67 8.04 -4.16
C THR A 13 11.97 7.77 -3.39
N LYS A 14 12.05 8.16 -2.12
CA LYS A 14 13.22 7.87 -1.27
C LYS A 14 13.35 6.36 -0.98
N LEU A 15 12.25 5.67 -0.75
CA LEU A 15 12.26 4.24 -0.49
C LEU A 15 12.79 3.40 -1.65
N VAL A 16 12.66 3.86 -2.90
CA VAL A 16 13.17 3.12 -4.08
C VAL A 16 14.65 2.81 -3.96
N SER A 17 15.47 3.78 -3.52
CA SER A 17 16.91 3.57 -3.39
C SER A 17 17.26 2.55 -2.30
N LEU A 18 16.38 2.38 -1.33
CA LEU A 18 16.60 1.49 -0.19
C LEU A 18 16.07 0.08 -0.44
N ILE A 19 14.93 -0.05 -1.14
CA ILE A 19 14.21 -1.31 -1.33
C ILE A 19 13.76 -1.52 -2.79
N PRO A 20 14.68 -1.46 -3.78
CA PRO A 20 14.33 -1.48 -5.21
C PRO A 20 13.60 -2.75 -5.66
N ASP A 21 13.90 -3.89 -5.02
CA ASP A 21 13.37 -5.20 -5.41
C ASP A 21 12.11 -5.63 -4.61
N ALA A 22 11.66 -4.78 -3.68
CA ALA A 22 10.61 -5.17 -2.73
C ALA A 22 9.18 -5.06 -3.28
N VAL A 23 8.99 -4.51 -4.48
CA VAL A 23 7.67 -4.34 -5.10
C VAL A 23 7.69 -4.63 -6.59
N ASN A 24 6.57 -5.16 -7.09
CA ASN A 24 6.41 -5.45 -8.51
C ASN A 24 5.62 -4.33 -9.21
N PRO A 25 6.25 -3.55 -10.11
CA PRO A 25 5.58 -2.44 -10.80
C PRO A 25 4.56 -2.89 -11.86
N LYS A 26 4.47 -4.19 -12.21
CA LYS A 26 3.47 -4.70 -13.16
C LYS A 26 2.02 -4.56 -12.67
N GLU A 27 1.82 -4.27 -11.39
CA GLU A 27 0.49 -4.06 -10.79
C GLU A 27 -0.07 -2.64 -11.04
N LEU A 28 0.70 -1.73 -11.65
CA LEU A 28 0.27 -0.36 -11.92
C LEU A 28 -0.65 -0.28 -13.13
N THR A 29 -1.81 0.34 -12.94
CA THR A 29 -2.68 0.77 -14.03
C THR A 29 -2.24 2.14 -14.56
N GLU A 30 -2.74 2.53 -15.74
CA GLU A 30 -2.54 3.89 -16.27
C GLU A 30 -3.06 4.96 -15.30
N ARG A 31 -4.18 4.69 -14.63
CA ARG A 31 -4.75 5.56 -13.62
C ARG A 31 -3.82 5.76 -12.43
N ASP A 32 -3.19 4.71 -11.93
CA ASP A 32 -2.26 4.80 -10.80
C ASP A 32 -1.04 5.67 -11.16
N LYS A 33 -0.53 5.54 -12.39
CA LYS A 33 0.57 6.37 -12.89
C LYS A 33 0.18 7.85 -12.95
N LYS A 34 -1.03 8.15 -13.44
CA LYS A 34 -1.57 9.51 -13.49
C LYS A 34 -1.77 10.10 -12.09
N ASP A 35 -2.25 9.31 -11.15
CA ASP A 35 -2.40 9.73 -9.76
C ASP A 35 -1.04 10.04 -9.12
N PHE A 36 -0.01 9.23 -9.38
CA PHE A 36 1.36 9.50 -8.95
C PHE A 36 1.94 10.76 -9.58
N PHE A 37 1.74 10.96 -10.88
CA PHE A 37 2.18 12.16 -11.61
C PHE A 37 1.56 13.44 -11.01
N LEU A 38 0.26 13.42 -10.75
CA LEU A 38 -0.49 14.55 -10.17
C LEU A 38 -0.24 14.76 -8.67
N ALA A 39 0.37 13.80 -7.99
CA ALA A 39 0.81 13.97 -6.59
C ALA A 39 1.97 14.98 -6.47
N ASP A 40 2.68 15.26 -7.55
CA ASP A 40 3.67 16.33 -7.64
C ASP A 40 2.99 17.68 -7.79
N PRO A 41 3.24 18.67 -6.88
CA PRO A 41 2.61 19.98 -6.95
C PRO A 41 2.91 20.75 -8.25
N ASP A 42 4.11 20.60 -8.81
CA ASP A 42 4.50 21.29 -10.04
C ASP A 42 3.76 20.74 -11.24
N ASN A 43 3.66 19.39 -11.33
CA ASN A 43 2.89 18.73 -12.36
C ASN A 43 1.39 19.05 -12.23
N LEU A 44 0.86 19.04 -11.01
CA LEU A 44 -0.53 19.43 -10.76
C LEU A 44 -0.79 20.86 -11.23
N SER A 45 0.09 21.80 -10.87
CA SER A 45 -0.03 23.20 -11.28
C SER A 45 0.02 23.36 -12.80
N LYS A 46 0.92 22.62 -13.48
CA LYS A 46 1.01 22.57 -14.94
C LYS A 46 -0.31 22.12 -15.58
N ILE A 47 -0.90 21.04 -15.06
CA ILE A 47 -2.18 20.51 -15.56
C ILE A 47 -3.34 21.46 -15.25
N GLN A 48 -3.36 22.06 -14.06
CA GLN A 48 -4.36 23.09 -13.70
C GLN A 48 -4.34 24.29 -14.63
N GLY A 49 -3.14 24.72 -15.06
CA GLY A 49 -2.95 25.81 -16.02
C GLY A 49 -3.47 25.50 -17.42
N GLN A 50 -3.62 24.22 -17.79
CA GLN A 50 -4.18 23.79 -19.08
C GLN A 50 -5.71 23.82 -19.11
N LEU A 51 -6.37 23.93 -17.95
CA LEU A 51 -7.82 23.95 -17.89
C LEU A 51 -8.35 25.38 -18.11
N SER A 52 -9.26 25.51 -19.07
CA SER A 52 -10.02 26.73 -19.28
C SER A 52 -11.09 26.91 -18.18
N ASN A 53 -11.62 28.12 -18.06
CA ASN A 53 -12.73 28.38 -17.14
C ASN A 53 -13.96 27.50 -17.42
N LYS A 54 -14.19 27.14 -18.70
CA LYS A 54 -15.28 26.23 -19.09
C LYS A 54 -15.08 24.80 -18.61
N ASP A 55 -13.83 24.36 -18.46
CA ASP A 55 -13.53 23.01 -17.94
C ASP A 55 -13.80 22.87 -16.43
N LYS A 56 -13.93 23.98 -15.72
CA LYS A 56 -14.15 24.04 -14.26
C LYS A 56 -15.62 24.15 -13.87
N ILE A 57 -16.52 24.21 -14.87
CA ILE A 57 -17.97 24.43 -14.69
C ILE A 57 -18.72 23.23 -15.28
N ASP A 58 -19.77 22.80 -14.60
CA ASP A 58 -20.74 21.85 -15.16
C ASP A 58 -21.56 22.55 -16.27
N LEU A 59 -21.43 22.09 -17.48
CA LEU A 59 -22.11 22.71 -18.64
C LEU A 59 -23.65 22.59 -18.60
N LYS A 60 -24.19 21.71 -17.74
CA LYS A 60 -25.64 21.53 -17.60
C LYS A 60 -26.23 22.45 -16.54
N THR A 61 -25.53 22.64 -15.44
CA THR A 61 -26.02 23.42 -14.29
C THR A 61 -25.42 24.82 -14.21
N GLY A 62 -24.28 25.08 -14.91
CA GLY A 62 -23.53 26.33 -14.81
C GLY A 62 -22.74 26.47 -13.49
N GLU A 63 -22.79 25.49 -12.61
CA GLU A 63 -22.12 25.50 -11.31
C GLU A 63 -20.66 25.03 -11.43
N LYS A 64 -19.84 25.40 -10.44
CA LYS A 64 -18.48 24.87 -10.35
C LYS A 64 -18.49 23.35 -10.14
N LEU A 65 -17.61 22.64 -10.82
CA LEU A 65 -17.45 21.21 -10.61
C LEU A 65 -17.00 20.93 -9.16
N ASP A 66 -17.54 19.84 -8.59
CA ASP A 66 -17.01 19.29 -7.33
C ASP A 66 -15.56 18.80 -7.51
N GLU A 67 -14.87 18.61 -6.39
CA GLU A 67 -13.45 18.20 -6.39
C GLU A 67 -13.19 16.91 -7.16
N GLY A 68 -14.10 15.94 -7.06
CA GLY A 68 -13.94 14.65 -7.75
C GLY A 68 -14.06 14.78 -9.27
N LYS A 69 -15.03 15.55 -9.75
CA LYS A 69 -15.21 15.83 -11.18
C LYS A 69 -14.06 16.68 -11.72
N LEU A 70 -13.61 17.66 -10.94
CA LEU A 70 -12.46 18.49 -11.28
C LEU A 70 -11.18 17.65 -11.39
N TYR A 71 -10.95 16.75 -10.42
CA TYR A 71 -9.82 15.83 -10.45
C TYR A 71 -9.89 14.88 -11.68
N ALA A 72 -11.07 14.39 -12.03
CA ALA A 72 -11.25 13.61 -13.26
C ALA A 72 -10.85 14.40 -14.53
N LYS A 73 -11.08 15.72 -14.55
CA LYS A 73 -10.58 16.59 -15.62
C LYS A 73 -9.05 16.66 -15.62
N TYR A 74 -8.40 16.77 -14.44
CA TYR A 74 -6.93 16.73 -14.38
C TYR A 74 -6.41 15.42 -14.97
N ILE A 75 -6.93 14.27 -14.54
CA ILE A 75 -6.57 12.96 -15.06
C ILE A 75 -6.70 12.87 -16.58
N SER A 76 -7.75 13.47 -17.16
CA SER A 76 -7.98 13.44 -18.61
C SER A 76 -6.97 14.28 -19.42
N LYS A 77 -6.30 15.24 -18.78
CA LYS A 77 -5.27 16.08 -19.40
C LYS A 77 -3.87 15.49 -19.34
N VAL A 78 -3.64 14.52 -18.44
CA VAL A 78 -2.35 13.81 -18.35
C VAL A 78 -2.19 12.91 -19.57
N THR A 79 -1.14 13.14 -20.34
CA THR A 79 -0.83 12.39 -21.57
C THR A 79 -0.01 11.13 -21.31
N ALA A 80 0.09 10.25 -22.29
CA ALA A 80 0.92 9.05 -22.20
C ALA A 80 2.40 9.38 -21.98
N SER A 81 2.90 10.48 -22.58
CA SER A 81 4.28 10.92 -22.41
C SER A 81 4.58 11.47 -20.99
N ASP A 82 3.58 12.01 -20.29
CA ASP A 82 3.74 12.48 -18.92
C ASP A 82 3.92 11.32 -17.92
N ILE A 83 3.51 10.11 -18.29
CA ILE A 83 3.55 8.89 -17.47
C ILE A 83 4.44 7.78 -18.02
N ASP A 84 5.31 8.13 -18.97
CA ASP A 84 6.37 7.24 -19.48
C ASP A 84 7.53 7.20 -18.48
N PHE A 85 7.33 6.43 -17.42
CA PHE A 85 8.22 6.37 -16.27
C PHE A 85 9.32 5.35 -16.44
N ASP A 86 10.51 5.68 -15.96
CA ASP A 86 11.59 4.71 -15.79
C ASP A 86 11.26 3.68 -14.68
N GLN A 87 12.09 2.65 -14.56
CA GLN A 87 11.87 1.57 -13.61
C GLN A 87 11.79 2.06 -12.16
N ASN A 88 12.64 2.99 -11.76
CA ASN A 88 12.66 3.52 -10.39
C ASN A 88 11.40 4.32 -10.10
N THR A 89 10.95 5.11 -11.04
CA THR A 89 9.69 5.88 -10.93
C THR A 89 8.46 4.94 -10.89
N LEU A 90 8.48 3.83 -11.64
CA LEU A 90 7.44 2.81 -11.57
C LEU A 90 7.38 2.13 -10.19
N ILE A 91 8.53 1.83 -9.58
CA ILE A 91 8.60 1.31 -8.22
C ILE A 91 8.05 2.33 -7.22
N ALA A 92 8.46 3.61 -7.32
CA ALA A 92 7.95 4.69 -6.48
C ALA A 92 6.42 4.84 -6.62
N ALA A 93 5.89 4.79 -7.82
CA ALA A 93 4.45 4.87 -8.08
C ALA A 93 3.69 3.67 -7.47
N THR A 94 4.31 2.47 -7.46
CA THR A 94 3.73 1.28 -6.83
C THR A 94 3.67 1.44 -5.31
N LEU A 95 4.73 1.92 -4.68
CA LEU A 95 4.76 2.24 -3.25
C LEU A 95 3.73 3.32 -2.90
N TYR A 96 3.68 4.40 -3.68
CA TYR A 96 2.70 5.46 -3.52
C TYR A 96 1.25 4.95 -3.59
N LYS A 97 0.93 4.11 -4.57
CA LYS A 97 -0.38 3.48 -4.71
C LYS A 97 -0.79 2.74 -3.43
N LYS A 98 0.11 1.90 -2.89
CA LYS A 98 -0.14 1.14 -1.66
C LYS A 98 -0.32 2.07 -0.44
N MET A 99 0.51 3.11 -0.33
CA MET A 99 0.38 4.10 0.74
C MET A 99 -0.94 4.89 0.63
N ASN A 100 -1.32 5.31 -0.58
CA ASN A 100 -2.53 6.10 -0.80
C ASN A 100 -3.82 5.28 -0.59
N ALA A 101 -3.79 3.98 -0.82
CA ALA A 101 -4.91 3.06 -0.59
C ALA A 101 -5.15 2.79 0.91
N THR A 102 -4.19 3.14 1.79
CA THR A 102 -4.32 2.92 3.22
C THR A 102 -5.37 3.85 3.81
N SER A 103 -6.37 3.29 4.49
CA SER A 103 -7.39 4.07 5.18
C SER A 103 -6.83 4.74 6.43
N ASN A 104 -7.51 5.80 6.90
CA ASN A 104 -7.11 6.50 8.13
C ASN A 104 -7.09 5.52 9.31
N PHE A 105 -6.03 5.60 10.13
CA PHE A 105 -5.80 4.75 11.30
C PHE A 105 -5.55 3.26 10.98
N ALA A 106 -5.38 2.88 9.71
CA ALA A 106 -4.95 1.54 9.33
C ALA A 106 -3.45 1.50 9.06
N THR A 107 -2.85 0.33 9.26
CA THR A 107 -1.49 0.01 8.83
C THR A 107 -1.58 -0.90 7.62
N THR A 108 -0.79 -0.63 6.60
CA THR A 108 -0.74 -1.42 5.37
C THR A 108 0.70 -1.79 5.06
N ILE A 109 0.93 -3.04 4.69
CA ILE A 109 2.24 -3.48 4.23
C ILE A 109 2.45 -2.99 2.81
N ILE A 110 3.39 -2.07 2.64
CA ILE A 110 3.73 -1.52 1.33
C ILE A 110 4.79 -2.34 0.61
N ALA A 111 5.67 -3.00 1.37
CA ALA A 111 6.73 -3.88 0.87
C ALA A 111 7.03 -4.98 1.87
N SER A 112 7.38 -6.16 1.39
CA SER A 112 7.82 -7.30 2.20
C SER A 112 9.03 -7.96 1.55
N GLY A 113 9.93 -8.53 2.37
CA GLY A 113 11.12 -9.21 1.91
C GLY A 113 12.19 -9.28 3.00
N ASN A 114 13.32 -9.84 2.67
CA ASN A 114 14.47 -9.95 3.56
C ASN A 114 15.29 -8.65 3.55
N PHE A 115 14.90 -7.68 4.36
CA PHE A 115 15.64 -6.42 4.49
C PHE A 115 16.84 -6.58 5.39
N THR A 116 17.98 -6.05 4.96
CA THR A 116 19.22 -6.05 5.75
C THR A 116 19.08 -5.18 7.01
N ALA A 117 19.89 -5.46 8.03
CA ALA A 117 19.93 -4.65 9.24
C ALA A 117 20.23 -3.16 8.93
N THR A 118 21.06 -2.88 7.92
CA THR A 118 21.36 -1.51 7.49
C THR A 118 20.13 -0.81 6.89
N GLN A 119 19.35 -1.48 6.05
CA GLN A 119 18.12 -0.92 5.49
C GLN A 119 17.07 -0.66 6.58
N GLN A 120 16.95 -1.55 7.55
CA GLN A 120 16.04 -1.39 8.69
C GLN A 120 16.47 -0.22 9.58
N ALA A 121 17.77 -0.10 9.89
CA ALA A 121 18.32 1.00 10.67
C ALA A 121 18.13 2.35 9.98
N GLU A 122 18.36 2.43 8.66
CA GLU A 122 18.18 3.66 7.87
C GLU A 122 16.75 4.20 7.99
N ILE A 123 15.73 3.33 7.92
CA ILE A 123 14.33 3.74 8.09
C ILE A 123 14.06 4.17 9.53
N ALA A 124 14.55 3.40 10.53
CA ALA A 124 14.27 3.64 11.93
C ALA A 124 14.95 4.92 12.46
N GLU A 125 16.15 5.24 11.97
CA GLU A 125 16.92 6.41 12.42
C GLU A 125 16.50 7.70 11.69
N ASN A 126 15.87 7.58 10.53
CA ASN A 126 15.47 8.71 9.69
C ASN A 126 13.95 8.93 9.61
N GLU A 127 13.25 8.90 10.75
CA GLU A 127 11.78 9.05 10.82
C GLU A 127 11.23 10.26 10.06
N ARG A 128 11.99 11.36 10.00
CA ARG A 128 11.56 12.56 9.26
C ARG A 128 11.56 12.34 7.75
N ALA A 129 12.52 11.56 7.25
CA ALA A 129 12.64 11.24 5.82
C ALA A 129 11.60 10.20 5.39
N TYR A 130 11.29 9.26 6.29
CA TYR A 130 10.36 8.13 6.07
C TYR A 130 9.09 8.26 6.91
N LYS A 131 8.57 9.47 7.03
CA LYS A 131 7.39 9.77 7.83
C LYS A 131 6.23 8.81 7.52
N GLY A 132 5.70 8.18 8.57
CA GLY A 132 4.57 7.24 8.46
C GLY A 132 4.98 5.84 7.99
N ILE A 133 6.27 5.57 7.85
CA ILE A 133 6.82 4.25 7.56
C ILE A 133 7.42 3.67 8.84
N SER A 134 7.17 2.41 9.07
CA SER A 134 7.81 1.63 10.13
C SER A 134 8.26 0.29 9.59
N VAL A 135 9.30 -0.26 10.17
CA VAL A 135 9.78 -1.60 9.88
C VAL A 135 9.26 -2.55 10.95
N GLY A 136 8.71 -3.67 10.55
CA GLY A 136 8.26 -4.73 11.42
C GLY A 136 8.80 -6.08 10.95
N THR A 137 8.73 -7.07 11.81
CA THR A 137 8.97 -8.47 11.45
C THR A 137 7.64 -9.19 11.32
N THR A 138 7.56 -10.08 10.34
CA THR A 138 6.42 -10.96 10.14
C THR A 138 6.92 -12.39 9.97
N TRP A 139 6.06 -13.35 10.20
CA TRP A 139 6.37 -14.75 9.96
C TRP A 139 5.80 -15.18 8.60
N GLU A 140 6.42 -16.18 7.99
CA GLU A 140 5.94 -16.82 6.77
C GLU A 140 5.84 -18.32 6.99
N ARG A 141 4.75 -18.93 6.50
CA ARG A 141 4.57 -20.37 6.57
C ARG A 141 5.26 -21.01 5.38
N GLU A 142 6.30 -21.79 5.64
CA GLU A 142 7.00 -22.57 4.63
C GLU A 142 6.52 -24.02 4.66
N TYR A 143 6.15 -24.54 3.50
CA TYR A 143 5.73 -25.93 3.31
C TYR A 143 6.86 -26.67 2.58
N HIS A 144 7.60 -27.48 3.32
CA HIS A 144 8.75 -28.22 2.76
C HIS A 144 8.36 -29.29 1.75
N ASP A 145 7.16 -29.88 1.87
CA ASP A 145 6.66 -30.90 0.96
C ASP A 145 5.29 -30.51 0.38
N PRO A 146 5.23 -30.15 -0.91
CA PRO A 146 4.00 -29.78 -1.57
C PRO A 146 3.01 -30.96 -1.74
N THR A 147 3.48 -32.21 -1.58
CA THR A 147 2.64 -33.41 -1.72
C THR A 147 1.51 -33.44 -0.69
N PHE A 148 1.74 -32.88 0.49
CA PHE A 148 0.77 -32.84 1.59
C PHE A 148 -0.05 -31.55 1.66
N ALA A 149 0.09 -30.65 0.72
CA ALA A 149 -0.60 -29.35 0.74
C ALA A 149 -2.14 -29.50 0.87
N SER A 150 -2.72 -30.55 0.25
CA SER A 150 -4.15 -30.85 0.33
C SER A 150 -4.61 -31.37 1.71
N VAL A 151 -3.69 -31.82 2.55
CA VAL A 151 -3.97 -32.28 3.92
C VAL A 151 -3.64 -31.19 4.94
N VAL A 152 -2.51 -30.51 4.74
CA VAL A 152 -2.04 -29.43 5.64
C VAL A 152 -2.95 -28.22 5.54
N GLY A 153 -3.33 -27.84 4.33
CA GLY A 153 -4.15 -26.67 4.10
C GLY A 153 -3.32 -25.40 3.86
N THR A 154 -3.96 -24.28 4.01
CA THR A 154 -3.35 -22.96 3.74
C THR A 154 -3.64 -21.95 4.83
N VAL A 155 -2.78 -20.95 4.94
CA VAL A 155 -2.98 -19.76 5.77
C VAL A 155 -3.31 -18.55 4.91
N THR A 156 -4.00 -17.57 5.47
CA THR A 156 -4.21 -16.29 4.78
C THR A 156 -2.90 -15.55 4.57
N SER A 157 -2.87 -14.68 3.56
CA SER A 157 -1.80 -13.69 3.44
C SER A 157 -2.04 -12.53 4.41
N GLU A 158 -0.97 -11.82 4.74
CA GLU A 158 -1.04 -10.63 5.60
C GLU A 158 -1.90 -9.50 5.02
N GLN A 159 -2.00 -9.42 3.68
CA GLN A 159 -2.85 -8.46 2.98
C GLN A 159 -4.34 -8.79 3.13
N ILE A 160 -4.68 -10.07 3.22
CA ILE A 160 -6.05 -10.55 3.40
C ILE A 160 -6.44 -10.50 4.88
N GLY A 161 -5.51 -10.89 5.76
CA GLY A 161 -5.77 -11.01 7.19
C GLY A 161 -6.85 -12.05 7.50
N ILE A 162 -7.58 -11.84 8.58
CA ILE A 162 -8.68 -12.74 9.00
C ILE A 162 -9.88 -12.54 8.06
N PRO A 163 -10.46 -13.62 7.48
CA PRO A 163 -11.68 -13.55 6.68
C PRO A 163 -12.82 -12.87 7.44
N ALA A 164 -13.66 -12.10 6.71
CA ALA A 164 -14.70 -11.27 7.31
C ALA A 164 -15.70 -12.08 8.14
N GLU A 165 -16.03 -13.29 7.69
CA GLU A 165 -16.92 -14.22 8.37
C GLU A 165 -16.38 -14.73 9.71
N ASP A 166 -15.08 -14.89 9.85
CA ASP A 166 -14.42 -15.40 11.06
C ASP A 166 -13.90 -14.28 11.98
N LEU A 167 -13.87 -13.03 11.48
CA LEU A 167 -13.22 -11.89 12.13
C LEU A 167 -13.68 -11.66 13.57
N SER A 168 -14.99 -11.68 13.83
CA SER A 168 -15.53 -11.42 15.16
C SER A 168 -15.12 -12.47 16.20
N ALA A 169 -14.98 -13.73 15.76
CA ALA A 169 -14.57 -14.82 16.61
C ALA A 169 -13.08 -14.74 16.98
N TYR A 170 -12.25 -14.43 16.01
CA TYR A 170 -10.80 -14.29 16.23
C TYR A 170 -10.44 -13.04 17.05
N LEU A 171 -11.11 -11.90 16.82
CA LEU A 171 -10.91 -10.70 17.65
C LEU A 171 -11.21 -10.95 19.13
N LYS A 172 -12.25 -11.74 19.44
CA LYS A 172 -12.55 -12.14 20.84
C LYS A 172 -11.47 -13.01 21.47
N LYS A 173 -10.68 -13.72 20.66
CA LYS A 173 -9.53 -14.54 21.09
C LYS A 173 -8.23 -13.74 21.15
N GLY A 174 -8.24 -12.42 20.89
CA GLY A 174 -7.09 -11.55 20.99
C GLY A 174 -6.28 -11.40 19.69
N TYR A 175 -6.78 -11.91 18.56
CA TYR A 175 -6.15 -11.71 17.25
C TYR A 175 -6.37 -10.27 16.76
N SER A 176 -5.45 -9.80 15.94
CA SER A 176 -5.57 -8.55 15.19
C SER A 176 -6.17 -8.82 13.80
N ARG A 177 -6.84 -7.84 13.21
CA ARG A 177 -7.51 -7.98 11.90
C ARG A 177 -6.59 -8.52 10.80
N ASN A 178 -5.32 -8.14 10.82
CA ASN A 178 -4.33 -8.49 9.80
C ASN A 178 -3.52 -9.75 10.15
N ASP A 179 -3.86 -10.44 11.24
CA ASP A 179 -3.20 -11.70 11.59
C ASP A 179 -3.51 -12.74 10.52
N ARG A 180 -2.50 -13.55 10.21
CA ARG A 180 -2.65 -14.69 9.31
C ARG A 180 -3.28 -15.83 10.08
N VAL A 181 -4.28 -16.46 9.49
CA VAL A 181 -4.99 -17.59 10.11
C VAL A 181 -5.14 -18.74 9.13
N GLY A 182 -5.20 -19.94 9.64
CA GLY A 182 -5.49 -21.12 8.85
C GLY A 182 -6.88 -21.07 8.22
N THR A 183 -6.96 -21.33 6.91
CA THR A 183 -8.21 -21.29 6.16
C THR A 183 -8.80 -22.64 5.87
N SER A 184 -7.97 -23.70 5.89
CA SER A 184 -8.42 -25.05 5.55
C SER A 184 -7.64 -26.13 6.29
N TYR A 185 -8.24 -27.30 6.36
CA TYR A 185 -7.68 -28.57 6.85
C TYR A 185 -6.94 -28.45 8.20
N LEU A 186 -5.70 -28.96 8.29
CA LEU A 186 -4.93 -28.97 9.53
C LEU A 186 -4.58 -27.55 9.99
N GLU A 187 -4.22 -26.63 9.08
CA GLU A 187 -3.92 -25.24 9.43
C GLU A 187 -5.12 -24.58 10.14
N LYS A 188 -6.35 -24.77 9.64
CA LYS A 188 -7.56 -24.25 10.29
C LYS A 188 -7.90 -25.00 11.58
N GLY A 189 -7.75 -26.32 11.56
CA GLY A 189 -8.13 -27.17 12.71
C GLY A 189 -7.23 -27.00 13.92
N TYR A 190 -5.96 -26.70 13.70
CA TYR A 190 -4.96 -26.51 14.75
C TYR A 190 -4.52 -25.05 14.92
N GLU A 191 -5.25 -24.10 14.36
CA GLU A 191 -4.92 -22.65 14.40
C GLU A 191 -4.59 -22.18 15.82
N GLU A 192 -5.37 -22.58 16.81
CA GLU A 192 -5.17 -22.16 18.20
C GLU A 192 -3.85 -22.66 18.80
N ALA A 193 -3.39 -23.85 18.38
CA ALA A 193 -2.11 -24.41 18.80
C ALA A 193 -0.93 -23.82 17.99
N LEU A 194 -1.15 -23.51 16.72
CA LEU A 194 -0.14 -23.01 15.79
C LEU A 194 0.11 -21.49 15.91
N HIS A 195 -0.88 -20.74 16.39
CA HIS A 195 -0.79 -19.30 16.56
C HIS A 195 0.31 -18.86 17.55
N GLY A 196 0.56 -19.66 18.57
CA GLY A 196 1.51 -19.32 19.64
C GLY A 196 1.04 -18.15 20.51
N THR A 197 1.98 -17.41 21.07
CA THR A 197 1.73 -16.22 21.90
C THR A 197 2.51 -15.03 21.37
N SER A 198 1.83 -13.88 21.24
CA SER A 198 2.49 -12.64 20.84
C SER A 198 3.56 -12.23 21.85
N GLY A 199 4.74 -11.85 21.35
CA GLY A 199 5.80 -11.30 22.18
C GLY A 199 5.39 -9.97 22.81
N VAL A 200 5.76 -9.75 24.07
CA VAL A 200 5.55 -8.49 24.79
C VAL A 200 6.87 -7.72 24.84
N LYS A 201 6.89 -6.49 24.30
CA LYS A 201 7.99 -5.56 24.48
C LYS A 201 7.72 -4.70 25.71
N GLN A 202 8.51 -4.88 26.76
CA GLN A 202 8.52 -3.98 27.91
C GLN A 202 9.40 -2.76 27.57
N ILE A 203 8.84 -1.56 27.65
CA ILE A 203 9.53 -0.28 27.39
C ILE A 203 9.82 0.38 28.75
#